data_77105486f1ba52310b73fb2ce2abc44e
#
_entry.id   77105486f1ba52310b73fb2ce2abc44e
#
_cell.length_a   1.000
_cell.length_b   1.000
_cell.length_c   1.000
_cell.angle_alpha   90.00
_cell.angle_beta   90.00
_cell.angle_gamma   90.00
#
_symmetry.space_group_name_H-M   'P 1'
#
loop_
_entity.id
_entity.type
_entity.pdbx_description
1 polymer ?
#
loop_
_entity_poly.entity_id
_entity_poly.type
_entity_poly.pdbx_seq_one_letter_code
_entity_poly.pdbx_strand_id
1 'polypeptide(L)'
;ALDLGKITLATVIKDEPFNYSDGTPLQNSDLTYHGDVTVRQAIINSINIPAVKVLTELTPKVGFDYLKKLGFSKLSEEYDVIQPLALGGITYGVSDLELTAAYAAIADGGQYRKPVFYTKVTDSKGNVLIDNTENKATQVFKASTASLLTNAMEDVLEKGTGVAARLDNMHAAGKTGTTNEAKDLVFAGFTPYY
;
A
#
# COMPACT_ATOMS: atom_id res chain seq x y z
N ALA A 1 -7.51 -8.26 -1.48
CA ALA A 1 -8.63 -8.53 -2.39
C ALA A 1 -8.15 -9.12 -3.72
N LEU A 2 -7.28 -8.42 -4.49
CA LEU A 2 -6.68 -8.92 -5.75
C LEU A 2 -5.97 -10.27 -5.55
N ASP A 3 -5.13 -10.37 -4.53
CA ASP A 3 -4.34 -11.58 -4.21
C ASP A 3 -5.21 -12.80 -3.90
N LEU A 4 -6.35 -12.58 -3.27
CA LEU A 4 -7.33 -13.59 -2.92
C LEU A 4 -8.34 -13.88 -4.06
N GLY A 5 -8.20 -13.20 -5.20
CA GLY A 5 -9.10 -13.38 -6.35
C GLY A 5 -10.53 -12.93 -6.10
N LYS A 6 -10.77 -12.07 -5.11
CA LYS A 6 -12.09 -11.53 -4.80
C LYS A 6 -12.52 -10.45 -5.78
N ILE A 7 -11.55 -9.69 -6.29
CA ILE A 7 -11.74 -8.64 -7.29
C ILE A 7 -10.66 -8.73 -8.35
N THR A 8 -10.87 -8.02 -9.45
CA THR A 8 -9.88 -7.74 -10.51
C THR A 8 -9.74 -6.22 -10.66
N LEU A 9 -8.78 -5.75 -11.43
CA LEU A 9 -8.67 -4.32 -11.76
C LEU A 9 -9.86 -3.80 -12.59
N ALA A 10 -10.59 -4.69 -13.27
CA ALA A 10 -11.79 -4.38 -14.06
C ALA A 10 -13.10 -4.49 -13.25
N THR A 11 -13.05 -4.99 -12.01
CA THR A 11 -14.24 -5.06 -11.15
C THR A 11 -14.78 -3.66 -10.94
N VAL A 12 -16.08 -3.48 -11.20
CA VAL A 12 -16.79 -2.21 -11.02
C VAL A 12 -17.32 -2.12 -9.59
N ILE A 13 -17.09 -0.98 -8.97
CA ILE A 13 -17.58 -0.66 -7.62
C ILE A 13 -18.30 0.68 -7.72
N LYS A 14 -19.47 0.76 -7.12
CA LYS A 14 -20.26 1.99 -7.12
C LYS A 14 -19.74 2.97 -6.07
N ASP A 15 -19.27 4.12 -6.53
CA ASP A 15 -18.87 5.25 -5.72
C ASP A 15 -20.09 6.16 -5.49
N GLU A 16 -20.71 6.01 -4.33
CA GLU A 16 -21.96 6.66 -3.91
C GLU A 16 -21.91 6.96 -2.41
N PRO A 17 -22.83 7.75 -1.84
CA PRO A 17 -22.90 7.97 -0.39
C PRO A 17 -22.76 6.67 0.38
N PHE A 18 -21.80 6.65 1.30
CA PHE A 18 -21.45 5.48 2.10
C PHE A 18 -21.04 5.90 3.51
N ASN A 19 -21.46 5.14 4.51
CA ASN A 19 -21.08 5.37 5.89
C ASN A 19 -20.23 4.20 6.40
N TYR A 20 -19.31 4.49 7.29
CA TYR A 20 -18.66 3.48 8.11
C TYR A 20 -19.68 2.73 8.98
N SER A 21 -19.29 1.63 9.57
CA SER A 21 -20.16 0.79 10.41
C SER A 21 -20.67 1.50 11.67
N ASP A 22 -19.97 2.55 12.12
CA ASP A 22 -20.37 3.40 13.24
C ASP A 22 -21.34 4.52 12.82
N GLY A 23 -21.74 4.59 11.55
CA GLY A 23 -22.62 5.61 11.00
C GLY A 23 -21.91 6.87 10.52
N THR A 24 -20.60 7.03 10.73
CA THR A 24 -19.84 8.20 10.28
C THR A 24 -19.80 8.25 8.74
N PRO A 25 -20.17 9.39 8.11
CA PRO A 25 -20.12 9.54 6.67
C PRO A 25 -18.69 9.45 6.14
N LEU A 26 -18.50 8.67 5.08
CA LEU A 26 -17.25 8.61 4.32
C LEU A 26 -17.34 9.51 3.09
N GLN A 27 -16.31 10.30 2.85
CA GLN A 27 -16.21 11.22 1.70
C GLN A 27 -14.97 10.93 0.87
N ASN A 28 -15.07 11.18 -0.43
CA ASN A 28 -13.91 11.29 -1.30
C ASN A 28 -13.19 12.62 -1.05
N SER A 29 -11.90 12.68 -1.38
CA SER A 29 -11.07 13.89 -1.17
C SER A 29 -11.55 15.11 -1.96
N ASP A 30 -12.20 14.89 -3.11
CA ASP A 30 -12.78 15.92 -3.97
C ASP A 30 -14.24 16.25 -3.62
N LEU A 31 -14.79 15.63 -2.58
CA LEU A 31 -16.16 15.80 -2.10
C LEU A 31 -17.25 15.45 -3.13
N THR A 32 -16.90 14.64 -4.13
CA THR A 32 -17.82 14.21 -5.21
C THR A 32 -18.00 12.69 -5.22
N TYR A 33 -19.04 12.23 -5.90
CA TYR A 33 -19.30 10.81 -6.16
C TYR A 33 -19.20 10.55 -7.66
N HIS A 34 -18.50 9.47 -8.04
CA HIS A 34 -18.16 9.17 -9.44
C HIS A 34 -19.05 8.09 -10.06
N GLY A 35 -20.00 7.54 -9.31
CA GLY A 35 -20.85 6.45 -9.80
C GLY A 35 -20.08 5.14 -9.99
N ASP A 36 -20.30 4.48 -11.10
CA ASP A 36 -19.65 3.20 -11.39
C ASP A 36 -18.19 3.42 -11.83
N VAL A 37 -17.25 2.97 -10.98
CA VAL A 37 -15.80 3.06 -11.24
C VAL A 37 -15.16 1.69 -11.15
N THR A 38 -14.16 1.43 -11.99
CA THR A 38 -13.36 0.22 -11.87
C THR A 38 -12.36 0.33 -10.73
N VAL A 39 -11.91 -0.79 -10.18
CA VAL A 39 -10.84 -0.85 -9.17
C VAL A 39 -9.60 -0.09 -9.67
N ARG A 40 -9.24 -0.23 -10.96
CA ARG A 40 -8.14 0.52 -11.58
C ARG A 40 -8.37 2.04 -11.48
N GLN A 41 -9.54 2.53 -11.86
CA GLN A 41 -9.87 3.96 -11.76
C GLN A 41 -9.82 4.46 -10.31
N ALA A 42 -10.30 3.65 -9.36
CA ALA A 42 -10.23 3.99 -7.94
C ALA A 42 -8.79 4.11 -7.44
N ILE A 43 -7.86 3.26 -7.91
CA ILE A 43 -6.43 3.36 -7.60
C ILE A 43 -5.82 4.62 -8.23
N ILE A 44 -6.05 4.84 -9.52
CA ILE A 44 -5.49 5.96 -10.31
C ILE A 44 -5.87 7.30 -9.68
N ASN A 45 -7.15 7.48 -9.34
CA ASN A 45 -7.70 8.73 -8.83
C ASN A 45 -7.77 8.80 -7.31
N SER A 46 -7.28 7.76 -6.60
CA SER A 46 -7.29 7.69 -5.14
C SER A 46 -8.69 7.87 -4.52
N ILE A 47 -9.70 7.20 -5.09
CA ILE A 47 -11.09 7.31 -4.65
C ILE A 47 -11.29 6.49 -3.37
N ASN A 48 -11.76 7.13 -2.31
CA ASN A 48 -11.83 6.57 -0.96
C ASN A 48 -12.92 5.50 -0.79
N ILE A 49 -14.11 5.80 -1.26
CA ILE A 49 -15.30 4.96 -1.01
C ILE A 49 -15.13 3.54 -1.59
N PRO A 50 -14.67 3.35 -2.83
CA PRO A 50 -14.39 2.01 -3.36
C PRO A 50 -13.34 1.24 -2.56
N ALA A 51 -12.29 1.93 -2.09
CA ALA A 51 -11.24 1.28 -1.28
C ALA A 51 -11.80 0.74 0.04
N VAL A 52 -12.63 1.54 0.73
CA VAL A 52 -13.27 1.13 1.99
C VAL A 52 -14.31 0.02 1.75
N LYS A 53 -15.12 0.11 0.70
CA LYS A 53 -16.08 -0.96 0.33
C LYS A 53 -15.36 -2.29 0.11
N VAL A 54 -14.24 -2.30 -0.63
CA VAL A 54 -13.43 -3.51 -0.87
C VAL A 54 -12.87 -4.07 0.44
N LEU A 55 -12.35 -3.24 1.33
CA LEU A 55 -11.83 -3.72 2.62
C LEU A 55 -12.96 -4.23 3.52
N THR A 56 -14.12 -3.57 3.49
CA THR A 56 -15.30 -4.00 4.26
C THR A 56 -15.76 -5.40 3.84
N GLU A 57 -15.85 -5.65 2.53
CA GLU A 57 -16.21 -6.96 1.97
C GLU A 57 -15.15 -8.03 2.28
N LEU A 58 -13.88 -7.66 2.20
CA LEU A 58 -12.76 -8.55 2.53
C LEU A 58 -12.64 -8.84 4.03
N THR A 59 -13.12 -7.99 4.86
CA THR A 59 -12.93 -7.76 6.30
C THR A 59 -11.64 -7.01 6.64
N PRO A 60 -11.69 -6.03 7.56
CA PRO A 60 -10.50 -5.29 8.01
C PRO A 60 -9.38 -6.18 8.55
N LYS A 61 -9.73 -7.29 9.21
CA LYS A 61 -8.76 -8.24 9.78
C LYS A 61 -7.84 -8.83 8.71
N VAL A 62 -8.37 -9.16 7.54
CA VAL A 62 -7.55 -9.69 6.44
C VAL A 62 -6.56 -8.64 5.95
N GLY A 63 -7.01 -7.38 5.77
CA GLY A 63 -6.11 -6.28 5.41
C GLY A 63 -5.01 -6.06 6.45
N PHE A 64 -5.37 -6.06 7.72
CA PHE A 64 -4.45 -5.94 8.86
C PHE A 64 -3.38 -7.05 8.86
N ASP A 65 -3.77 -8.31 8.61
CA ASP A 65 -2.84 -9.43 8.57
C ASP A 65 -1.84 -9.34 7.40
N TYR A 66 -2.25 -8.79 6.26
CA TYR A 66 -1.33 -8.49 5.16
C TYR A 66 -0.33 -7.39 5.52
N LEU A 67 -0.75 -6.34 6.22
CA LEU A 67 0.17 -5.30 6.70
C LEU A 67 1.17 -5.86 7.71
N LYS A 68 0.75 -6.73 8.64
CA LYS A 68 1.68 -7.43 9.54
C LYS A 68 2.73 -8.25 8.79
N LYS A 69 2.33 -8.96 7.73
CA LYS A 69 3.27 -9.72 6.87
C LYS A 69 4.25 -8.82 6.12
N LEU A 70 3.87 -7.57 5.83
CA LEU A 70 4.73 -6.54 5.23
C LEU A 70 5.61 -5.82 6.25
N GLY A 71 5.64 -6.26 7.50
CA GLY A 71 6.58 -5.81 8.51
C GLY A 71 6.20 -4.54 9.26
N PHE A 72 4.97 -4.04 9.11
CA PHE A 72 4.49 -2.90 9.89
C PHE A 72 4.42 -3.26 11.37
N SER A 73 5.23 -2.59 12.21
CA SER A 73 5.47 -2.96 13.60
C SER A 73 4.55 -2.26 14.60
N LYS A 74 3.97 -1.12 14.22
CA LYS A 74 3.14 -0.28 15.11
C LYS A 74 1.65 -0.51 15.00
N LEU A 75 1.23 -1.57 14.30
CA LEU A 75 -0.18 -1.95 14.16
C LEU A 75 -0.76 -2.44 15.48
N SER A 76 -1.91 -1.90 15.88
CA SER A 76 -2.68 -2.31 17.04
C SER A 76 -3.86 -3.19 16.63
N GLU A 77 -3.93 -4.41 17.15
CA GLU A 77 -5.05 -5.31 16.87
C GLU A 77 -6.37 -4.80 17.49
N GLU A 78 -6.27 -4.02 18.57
CA GLU A 78 -7.42 -3.42 19.26
C GLU A 78 -8.01 -2.22 18.51
N TYR A 79 -7.15 -1.40 17.87
CA TYR A 79 -7.58 -0.11 17.31
C TYR A 79 -7.57 -0.05 15.79
N ASP A 80 -6.76 -0.87 15.11
CA ASP A 80 -6.53 -0.73 13.66
C ASP A 80 -7.29 -1.77 12.81
N VAL A 81 -8.01 -2.74 13.44
CA VAL A 81 -8.85 -3.71 12.71
C VAL A 81 -10.21 -3.07 12.40
N ILE A 82 -10.18 -1.98 11.64
CA ILE A 82 -11.33 -1.11 11.34
C ILE A 82 -11.35 -0.72 9.85
N GLN A 83 -12.50 -0.26 9.36
CA GLN A 83 -12.66 0.14 7.96
C GLN A 83 -11.72 1.28 7.51
N PRO A 84 -11.44 2.33 8.33
CA PRO A 84 -10.46 3.37 8.00
C PRO A 84 -9.06 2.86 7.65
N LEU A 85 -8.69 1.64 8.03
CA LEU A 85 -7.45 0.99 7.61
C LEU A 85 -7.26 0.97 6.08
N ALA A 86 -8.37 0.93 5.31
CA ALA A 86 -8.35 1.01 3.84
C ALA A 86 -7.72 2.29 3.31
N LEU A 87 -7.74 3.36 4.11
CA LEU A 87 -7.24 4.69 3.77
C LEU A 87 -5.96 5.06 4.54
N GLY A 88 -5.34 4.09 5.21
CA GLY A 88 -4.16 4.33 6.03
C GLY A 88 -4.47 4.84 7.44
N GLY A 89 -5.71 4.71 7.91
CA GLY A 89 -6.10 5.02 9.29
C GLY A 89 -5.46 4.03 10.27
N ILE A 90 -4.24 4.35 10.71
CA ILE A 90 -3.42 3.55 11.64
C ILE A 90 -3.08 4.42 12.85
N THR A 91 -3.42 3.92 14.04
CA THR A 91 -3.38 4.67 15.30
C THR A 91 -2.00 5.27 15.61
N TYR A 92 -0.94 4.51 15.41
CA TYR A 92 0.44 4.94 15.71
C TYR A 92 1.25 5.31 14.47
N GLY A 93 0.59 5.35 13.30
CA GLY A 93 1.24 5.63 12.02
C GLY A 93 2.19 4.54 11.57
N VAL A 94 2.95 4.84 10.52
CA VAL A 94 3.97 3.97 9.93
C VAL A 94 5.26 4.74 9.74
N SER A 95 6.41 4.06 9.77
CA SER A 95 7.67 4.69 9.43
C SER A 95 7.92 4.67 7.93
N ASP A 96 8.69 5.65 7.42
CA ASP A 96 9.12 5.71 6.02
C ASP A 96 9.85 4.42 5.60
N LEU A 97 10.63 3.85 6.52
CA LEU A 97 11.36 2.60 6.29
C LEU A 97 10.40 1.42 6.05
N GLU A 98 9.37 1.28 6.87
CA GLU A 98 8.37 0.20 6.73
C GLU A 98 7.54 0.38 5.46
N LEU A 99 7.14 1.63 5.16
CA LEU A 99 6.41 1.95 3.94
C LEU A 99 7.26 1.65 2.70
N THR A 100 8.52 2.08 2.68
CA THR A 100 9.47 1.79 1.60
C THR A 100 9.65 0.28 1.41
N ALA A 101 9.82 -0.49 2.48
CA ALA A 101 9.97 -1.93 2.43
C ALA A 101 8.70 -2.63 1.89
N ALA A 102 7.52 -2.12 2.21
CA ALA A 102 6.26 -2.65 1.69
C ALA A 102 6.11 -2.39 0.17
N TYR A 103 6.51 -1.20 -0.31
CA TYR A 103 6.54 -0.90 -1.74
C TYR A 103 7.64 -1.69 -2.48
N ALA A 104 8.80 -1.88 -1.85
CA ALA A 104 9.85 -2.76 -2.37
C ALA A 104 9.36 -4.21 -2.53
N ALA A 105 8.47 -4.69 -1.64
CA ALA A 105 7.86 -6.01 -1.81
C ALA A 105 6.94 -6.08 -3.04
N ILE A 106 6.26 -4.99 -3.41
CA ILE A 106 5.49 -4.94 -4.67
C ILE A 106 6.45 -5.02 -5.86
N ALA A 107 7.53 -4.23 -5.85
CA ALA A 107 8.56 -4.22 -6.88
C ALA A 107 9.25 -5.58 -7.05
N ASP A 108 9.45 -6.33 -5.96
CA ASP A 108 10.07 -7.68 -5.92
C ASP A 108 9.04 -8.82 -6.06
N GLY A 109 8.00 -8.62 -6.87
CA GLY A 109 7.03 -9.68 -7.17
C GLY A 109 6.27 -10.23 -5.97
N GLY A 110 6.04 -9.44 -4.95
CA GLY A 110 5.32 -9.80 -3.73
C GLY A 110 6.21 -10.39 -2.64
N GLN A 111 7.52 -10.31 -2.78
CA GLN A 111 8.51 -10.81 -1.81
C GLN A 111 8.94 -9.70 -0.83
N TYR A 112 8.55 -9.82 0.41
CA TYR A 112 9.00 -8.91 1.46
C TYR A 112 10.36 -9.34 2.02
N ARG A 113 11.27 -8.37 2.15
CA ARG A 113 12.55 -8.49 2.86
C ARG A 113 12.60 -7.50 3.99
N LYS A 114 13.00 -7.95 5.18
CA LYS A 114 13.20 -7.04 6.32
C LYS A 114 14.33 -6.06 5.99
N PRO A 115 14.12 -4.74 6.14
CA PRO A 115 15.17 -3.76 5.92
C PRO A 115 16.37 -4.00 6.84
N VAL A 116 17.59 -3.89 6.30
CA VAL A 116 18.85 -3.97 7.05
C VAL A 116 19.74 -2.82 6.68
N PHE A 117 20.46 -2.25 7.66
CA PHE A 117 21.40 -1.11 7.46
C PHE A 117 22.84 -1.59 7.35
N TYR A 118 23.12 -2.85 7.71
CA TYR A 118 24.44 -3.46 7.65
C TYR A 118 24.30 -4.95 7.36
N THR A 119 25.21 -5.49 6.60
CA THR A 119 25.23 -6.91 6.23
C THR A 119 25.96 -7.73 7.29
N LYS A 120 27.04 -7.17 7.88
CA LYS A 120 27.86 -7.88 8.86
C LYS A 120 28.49 -6.91 9.86
N VAL A 121 28.54 -7.31 11.13
CA VAL A 121 29.29 -6.64 12.18
C VAL A 121 30.31 -7.63 12.75
N THR A 122 31.59 -7.21 12.83
CA THR A 122 32.68 -7.99 13.41
C THR A 122 33.33 -7.24 14.58
N ASP A 123 33.92 -7.99 15.51
CA ASP A 123 34.79 -7.41 16.54
C ASP A 123 36.19 -7.05 15.97
N SER A 124 37.06 -6.48 16.82
CA SER A 124 38.43 -6.13 16.45
C SER A 124 39.34 -7.31 16.09
N LYS A 125 38.91 -8.55 16.42
CA LYS A 125 39.60 -9.80 16.09
C LYS A 125 39.05 -10.50 14.88
N GLY A 126 38.03 -9.91 14.20
CA GLY A 126 37.39 -10.45 13.01
C GLY A 126 36.27 -11.47 13.31
N ASN A 127 35.91 -11.71 14.59
CA ASN A 127 34.79 -12.58 14.90
C ASN A 127 33.47 -11.90 14.50
N VAL A 128 32.58 -12.67 13.87
CA VAL A 128 31.28 -12.20 13.45
C VAL A 128 30.37 -12.05 14.66
N LEU A 129 29.88 -10.84 14.92
CA LEU A 129 28.91 -10.53 15.97
C LEU A 129 27.47 -10.55 15.44
N ILE A 130 27.25 -10.02 14.23
CA ILE A 130 25.96 -10.00 13.54
C ILE A 130 26.21 -10.36 12.08
N ASP A 131 25.38 -11.23 11.54
CA ASP A 131 25.36 -11.59 10.13
C ASP A 131 23.96 -11.45 9.56
N ASN A 132 23.78 -10.49 8.65
CA ASN A 132 22.54 -10.24 7.90
C ASN A 132 22.73 -10.53 6.39
N THR A 133 23.80 -11.24 6.01
CA THR A 133 24.10 -11.53 4.59
C THR A 133 23.01 -12.41 3.95
N GLU A 134 22.36 -13.29 4.73
CA GLU A 134 21.21 -14.07 4.30
C GLU A 134 19.90 -13.37 4.67
N ASN A 135 19.57 -12.27 4.00
CA ASN A 135 18.27 -11.60 4.16
C ASN A 135 17.19 -12.34 3.35
N LYS A 136 16.58 -13.34 3.97
CA LYS A 136 15.58 -14.21 3.32
C LYS A 136 14.30 -13.43 3.03
N ALA A 137 13.81 -13.56 1.78
CA ALA A 137 12.50 -13.03 1.38
C ALA A 137 11.36 -13.91 1.91
N THR A 138 10.24 -13.27 2.20
CA THR A 138 8.97 -13.94 2.50
C THR A 138 7.95 -13.55 1.45
N GLN A 139 7.35 -14.53 0.77
CA GLN A 139 6.26 -14.27 -0.18
C GLN A 139 5.02 -13.81 0.58
N VAL A 140 4.61 -12.57 0.41
CA VAL A 140 3.42 -11.97 1.06
C VAL A 140 2.21 -12.06 0.17
N PHE A 141 2.36 -11.81 -1.13
CA PHE A 141 1.31 -11.94 -2.14
C PHE A 141 1.89 -12.44 -3.47
N LYS A 142 1.03 -12.91 -4.35
CA LYS A 142 1.43 -13.53 -5.61
C LYS A 142 2.17 -12.56 -6.54
N ALA A 143 3.12 -13.05 -7.31
CA ALA A 143 3.80 -12.24 -8.33
C ALA A 143 2.83 -11.62 -9.34
N SER A 144 1.77 -12.33 -9.71
CA SER A 144 0.70 -11.79 -10.56
C SER A 144 -0.03 -10.61 -9.92
N THR A 145 -0.27 -10.64 -8.61
CA THR A 145 -0.86 -9.52 -7.86
C THR A 145 0.07 -8.33 -7.85
N ALA A 146 1.36 -8.54 -7.58
CA ALA A 146 2.39 -7.51 -7.64
C ALA A 146 2.43 -6.84 -9.03
N SER A 147 2.46 -7.63 -10.10
CA SER A 147 2.46 -7.13 -11.48
C SER A 147 1.21 -6.30 -11.81
N LEU A 148 0.02 -6.76 -11.40
CA LEU A 148 -1.23 -6.02 -11.60
C LEU A 148 -1.23 -4.68 -10.83
N LEU A 149 -0.76 -4.68 -9.58
CA LEU A 149 -0.65 -3.45 -8.78
C LEU A 149 0.37 -2.50 -9.39
N THR A 150 1.55 -2.97 -9.78
CA THR A 150 2.58 -2.16 -10.47
C THR A 150 1.98 -1.48 -11.69
N ASN A 151 1.31 -2.23 -12.55
CA ASN A 151 0.69 -1.68 -13.76
C ASN A 151 -0.43 -0.66 -13.47
N ALA A 152 -1.22 -0.85 -12.41
CA ALA A 152 -2.20 0.16 -11.99
C ALA A 152 -1.53 1.40 -11.37
N MET A 153 -0.39 1.25 -10.69
CA MET A 153 0.37 2.34 -10.10
C MET A 153 1.23 3.11 -11.13
N GLU A 154 1.61 2.51 -12.26
CA GLU A 154 2.14 3.23 -13.42
C GLU A 154 1.09 4.23 -13.95
N ASP A 155 -0.15 3.80 -14.07
CA ASP A 155 -1.27 4.67 -14.48
C ASP A 155 -1.50 5.86 -13.52
N VAL A 156 -1.17 5.74 -12.24
CA VAL A 156 -1.24 6.86 -11.27
C VAL A 156 -0.29 7.99 -11.68
N LEU A 157 0.90 7.67 -12.21
CA LEU A 157 1.87 8.64 -12.68
C LEU A 157 1.58 9.13 -14.10
N GLU A 158 0.96 8.30 -14.92
CA GLU A 158 0.67 8.69 -16.32
C GLU A 158 -0.56 9.59 -16.44
N LYS A 159 -1.61 9.35 -15.64
CA LYS A 159 -2.91 10.00 -15.81
C LYS A 159 -3.71 10.19 -14.50
N GLY A 160 -3.09 9.97 -13.35
CA GLY A 160 -3.73 10.02 -12.04
C GLY A 160 -3.17 11.10 -11.12
N THR A 161 -3.31 10.88 -9.83
CA THR A 161 -2.91 11.84 -8.78
C THR A 161 -1.39 12.05 -8.70
N GLY A 162 -0.59 11.19 -9.31
CA GLY A 162 0.87 11.21 -9.28
C GLY A 162 1.55 11.81 -10.51
N VAL A 163 0.84 12.43 -11.44
CA VAL A 163 1.39 12.94 -12.72
C VAL A 163 2.60 13.86 -12.51
N ALA A 164 2.62 14.66 -11.45
CA ALA A 164 3.75 15.54 -11.13
C ALA A 164 5.05 14.79 -10.76
N ALA A 165 4.95 13.51 -10.40
CA ALA A 165 6.10 12.65 -10.07
C ALA A 165 6.54 11.75 -11.23
N ARG A 166 5.97 11.92 -12.42
CA ARG A 166 6.34 11.16 -13.62
C ARG A 166 7.78 11.44 -14.01
N LEU A 167 8.50 10.39 -14.42
CA LEU A 167 9.87 10.48 -14.92
C LEU A 167 9.86 10.44 -16.46
N ASP A 168 10.60 11.36 -17.13
CA ASP A 168 10.57 11.48 -18.60
C ASP A 168 11.20 10.28 -19.33
N ASN A 169 12.22 9.66 -18.71
CA ASN A 169 13.03 8.62 -19.36
C ASN A 169 13.03 7.27 -18.63
N MET A 170 12.09 7.07 -17.71
CA MET A 170 12.04 5.85 -16.89
C MET A 170 10.61 5.50 -16.51
N HIS A 171 10.24 4.24 -16.66
CA HIS A 171 8.99 3.76 -16.09
C HIS A 171 9.07 3.78 -14.56
N ALA A 172 8.04 4.31 -13.94
CA ALA A 172 7.90 4.33 -12.50
C ALA A 172 6.47 3.99 -12.11
N ALA A 173 6.32 3.34 -10.98
CA ALA A 173 5.04 3.04 -10.37
C ALA A 173 4.99 3.66 -8.98
N GLY A 174 3.85 4.18 -8.55
CA GLY A 174 3.77 4.81 -7.25
C GLY A 174 2.37 5.23 -6.86
N LYS A 175 2.26 5.75 -5.65
CA LYS A 175 1.01 6.22 -5.08
C LYS A 175 1.23 7.45 -4.22
N THR A 176 0.39 8.42 -4.38
CA THR A 176 0.29 9.60 -3.51
C THR A 176 -0.48 9.24 -2.24
N GLY A 177 -0.13 9.85 -1.13
CA GLY A 177 -0.86 9.80 0.13
C GLY A 177 -0.97 11.18 0.76
N THR A 178 -2.14 11.48 1.31
CA THR A 178 -2.40 12.71 2.04
C THR A 178 -3.24 12.35 3.26
N THR A 179 -2.73 12.67 4.45
CA THR A 179 -3.49 12.50 5.69
C THR A 179 -4.43 13.68 5.91
N ASN A 180 -5.37 13.51 6.86
CA ASN A 180 -6.30 14.57 7.24
C ASN A 180 -5.53 15.84 7.62
N GLU A 181 -6.07 17.00 7.22
CA GLU A 181 -5.44 18.32 7.44
C GLU A 181 -4.07 18.47 6.76
N ALA A 182 -3.72 17.57 5.81
CA ALA A 182 -2.43 17.55 5.12
C ALA A 182 -1.22 17.50 6.08
N LYS A 183 -1.35 16.83 7.22
CA LYS A 183 -0.26 16.66 8.19
C LYS A 183 0.91 15.88 7.60
N ASP A 184 0.60 14.86 6.78
CA ASP A 184 1.59 14.13 6.01
C ASP A 184 1.23 14.18 4.53
N LEU A 185 2.21 14.50 3.71
CA LEU A 185 2.17 14.46 2.25
C LEU A 185 3.23 13.47 1.80
N VAL A 186 2.83 12.34 1.25
CA VAL A 186 3.73 11.24 0.92
C VAL A 186 3.58 10.86 -0.54
N PHE A 187 4.67 10.55 -1.19
CA PHE A 187 4.72 9.77 -2.41
C PHE A 187 5.59 8.55 -2.17
N ALA A 188 5.02 7.36 -2.36
CA ALA A 188 5.76 6.10 -2.33
C ALA A 188 5.78 5.51 -3.74
N GLY A 189 6.97 5.26 -4.26
CA GLY A 189 7.13 4.78 -5.62
C GLY A 189 8.41 3.97 -5.79
N PHE A 190 8.51 3.31 -6.94
CA PHE A 190 9.66 2.54 -7.34
C PHE A 190 9.81 2.54 -8.87
N THR A 191 11.01 2.24 -9.32
CA THR A 191 11.38 2.04 -10.73
C THR A 191 11.86 0.60 -10.91
N PRO A 192 12.17 0.13 -12.14
CA PRO A 192 12.79 -1.18 -12.34
C PRO A 192 14.17 -1.33 -11.67
N TYR A 193 14.76 -0.23 -11.19
CA TYR A 193 16.14 -0.19 -10.65
C TYR A 193 16.20 0.29 -9.19
N TYR A 194 15.20 1.04 -8.74
CA TYR A 194 15.17 1.69 -7.42
C TYR A 194 13.79 1.61 -6.81
#